data_4b6c41a256037a6838e6c30c260d4342
#
_entry.id   4b6c41a256037a6838e6c30c260d4342
#
_cell.length_a   1.000
_cell.length_b   1.000
_cell.length_c   1.000
_cell.angle_alpha   90.00
_cell.angle_beta   90.00
_cell.angle_gamma   90.00
#
_symmetry.space_group_name_H-M   'P 1'
#
loop_
_entity.id
_entity.type
_entity.pdbx_description
1 polymer ?
#
loop_
_entity_poly.entity_id
_entity_poly.type
_entity_poly.pdbx_seq_one_letter_code
_entity_poly.pdbx_strand_id
1 'polypeptide(L)'
;LRGVFDLEYLVDDNVQEVLNPRGVNAIRRFPGRGIRVWGARTLSSNSLWKYVSVRRLFIFLERSIYEGTQWVVFEPNDERLWERVKDTIRLFLRTQWRAGALMGVTEEQAFTIACDRSTMT
;
A
#
# COMPACT_ATOMS: atom_id res chain seq x y z
N LEU A 1 19.85 1.96 11.67
CA LEU A 1 20.50 1.37 10.47
C LEU A 1 21.75 0.61 10.86
N ARG A 2 21.95 -0.57 10.28
CA ARG A 2 23.15 -1.36 10.48
C ARG A 2 24.21 -0.98 9.45
N GLY A 3 25.50 -1.01 9.86
CA GLY A 3 26.60 -0.70 8.95
C GLY A 3 26.80 0.78 8.64
N VAL A 4 26.06 1.65 9.32
CA VAL A 4 26.18 3.11 9.17
C VAL A 4 26.82 3.65 10.45
N PHE A 5 27.94 4.36 10.31
CA PHE A 5 28.69 4.85 11.45
C PHE A 5 28.57 6.36 11.65
N ASP A 6 28.31 7.11 10.58
CA ASP A 6 28.20 8.57 10.65
C ASP A 6 27.32 9.11 9.51
N LEU A 7 26.98 10.39 9.61
CA LEU A 7 26.19 11.13 8.62
C LEU A 7 27.01 12.31 8.10
N GLU A 8 26.89 12.57 6.79
CA GLU A 8 27.55 13.71 6.16
C GLU A 8 26.98 15.05 6.66
N TYR A 9 25.64 15.09 6.81
CA TYR A 9 24.92 16.27 7.28
C TYR A 9 24.08 15.92 8.51
N LEU A 10 24.02 16.83 9.47
CA LEU A 10 23.14 16.71 10.61
C LEU A 10 21.80 17.38 10.28
N VAL A 11 20.72 16.61 10.39
CA VAL A 11 19.36 17.07 10.15
C VAL A 11 18.67 17.26 11.50
N ASP A 12 18.32 18.48 11.83
CA ASP A 12 17.52 18.81 13.02
C ASP A 12 16.04 18.98 12.66
N ASP A 13 15.22 19.33 13.63
CA ASP A 13 13.79 19.50 13.42
C ASP A 13 13.48 20.61 12.41
N ASN A 14 14.24 21.69 12.42
CA ASN A 14 14.05 22.82 11.51
C ASN A 14 14.33 22.41 10.06
N VAL A 15 15.42 21.68 9.81
CA VAL A 15 15.76 21.17 8.48
C VAL A 15 14.72 20.17 8.02
N GLN A 16 14.25 19.30 8.91
CA GLN A 16 13.23 18.30 8.57
C GLN A 16 11.88 18.91 8.20
N GLU A 17 11.50 20.02 8.83
CA GLU A 17 10.27 20.74 8.48
C GLU A 17 10.27 21.24 7.03
N VAL A 18 11.45 21.50 6.47
CA VAL A 18 11.61 21.89 5.06
C VAL A 18 11.63 20.65 4.15
N LEU A 19 12.33 19.59 4.57
CA LEU A 19 12.55 18.40 3.73
C LEU A 19 11.29 17.52 3.62
N ASN A 20 10.59 17.30 4.73
CA ASN A 20 9.50 16.35 4.79
C ASN A 20 8.33 16.70 3.85
N PRO A 21 7.83 17.95 3.79
CA PRO A 21 6.80 18.31 2.83
C PRO A 21 7.21 18.16 1.36
N ARG A 22 8.51 18.14 1.08
CA ARG A 22 9.05 17.96 -0.28
C ARG A 22 9.27 16.49 -0.66
N GLY A 23 8.87 15.54 0.22
CA GLY A 23 9.00 14.12 -0.04
C GLY A 23 10.41 13.57 0.22
N VAL A 24 11.25 14.31 0.94
CA VAL A 24 12.59 13.86 1.33
C VAL A 24 12.51 13.18 2.70
N ASN A 25 12.88 11.90 2.75
CA ASN A 25 12.92 11.11 3.98
C ASN A 25 14.34 11.20 4.56
N ALA A 26 14.50 11.96 5.62
CA ALA A 26 15.82 12.21 6.18
C ALA A 26 16.35 10.99 6.95
N ILE A 27 17.67 10.84 6.91
CA ILE A 27 18.40 9.92 7.79
C ILE A 27 18.98 10.75 8.92
N ARG A 28 18.58 10.48 10.16
CA ARG A 28 18.90 11.29 11.33
C ARG A 28 19.55 10.48 12.43
N ARG A 29 20.36 11.17 13.24
CA ARG A 29 20.91 10.61 14.47
C ARG A 29 20.08 11.08 15.67
N PHE A 30 19.64 10.13 16.50
CA PHE A 30 18.90 10.40 17.73
C PHE A 30 19.72 9.97 18.94
N PRO A 31 19.81 10.81 19.98
CA PRO A 31 20.48 10.42 21.23
C PRO A 31 19.86 9.14 21.81
N GLY A 32 20.71 8.14 22.08
CA GLY A 32 20.27 6.85 22.64
C GLY A 32 19.58 5.91 21.69
N ARG A 33 19.30 6.32 20.44
CA ARG A 33 18.58 5.51 19.44
C ARG A 33 19.39 5.24 18.18
N GLY A 34 20.52 5.94 18.00
CA GLY A 34 21.38 5.78 16.84
C GLY A 34 20.86 6.48 15.59
N ILE A 35 21.33 6.00 14.44
CA ILE A 35 21.00 6.57 13.13
C ILE A 35 19.79 5.82 12.57
N ARG A 36 18.74 6.57 12.17
CA ARG A 36 17.47 6.02 11.67
C ARG A 36 16.98 6.77 10.46
N VAL A 37 16.27 6.05 9.59
CA VAL A 37 15.48 6.66 8.52
C VAL A 37 14.26 7.30 9.20
N TRP A 38 14.07 8.60 8.97
CA TRP A 38 13.02 9.37 9.65
C TRP A 38 12.10 10.03 8.64
N GLY A 39 11.23 9.24 8.08
CA GLY A 39 10.24 9.64 7.11
C GLY A 39 9.79 8.44 6.28
N ALA A 40 8.58 8.53 5.75
CA ALA A 40 7.98 7.46 4.96
C ALA A 40 7.08 8.05 3.87
N ARG A 41 7.57 9.10 3.19
CA ARG A 41 6.84 9.74 2.10
C ARG A 41 7.42 9.34 0.74
N THR A 42 6.54 9.29 -0.26
CA THR A 42 6.93 9.12 -1.66
C THR A 42 7.19 10.48 -2.31
N LEU A 43 7.72 10.47 -3.53
CA LEU A 43 7.89 11.68 -4.35
C LEU A 43 6.62 12.08 -5.10
N SER A 44 5.51 11.36 -4.90
CA SER A 44 4.26 11.63 -5.60
C SER A 44 3.66 12.96 -5.14
N SER A 45 3.17 13.74 -6.10
CA SER A 45 2.39 14.96 -5.85
C SER A 45 0.92 14.64 -5.53
N ASN A 46 0.46 13.41 -5.81
CA ASN A 46 -0.89 12.96 -5.51
C ASN A 46 -1.00 12.59 -4.04
N SER A 47 -1.92 13.22 -3.30
CA SER A 47 -2.11 12.99 -1.87
C SER A 47 -2.48 11.54 -1.53
N LEU A 48 -3.09 10.80 -2.45
CA LEU A 48 -3.43 9.37 -2.26
C LEU A 48 -2.18 8.50 -2.16
N TRP A 49 -1.09 8.89 -2.80
CA TRP A 49 0.16 8.13 -2.85
C TRP A 49 1.28 8.76 -2.04
N LYS A 50 0.93 9.58 -1.08
CA LYS A 50 1.88 10.35 -0.28
C LYS A 50 2.79 9.49 0.58
N TYR A 51 2.27 8.40 1.14
CA TYR A 51 2.99 7.56 2.09
C TYR A 51 3.43 6.23 1.49
N VAL A 52 4.63 5.80 1.86
CA VAL A 52 5.21 4.51 1.44
C VAL A 52 4.34 3.33 1.90
N SER A 53 3.78 3.39 3.12
CA SER A 53 2.91 2.33 3.65
C SER A 53 1.70 2.07 2.76
N VAL A 54 1.08 3.13 2.25
CA VAL A 54 -0.06 3.01 1.34
C VAL A 54 0.38 2.41 0.00
N ARG A 55 1.48 2.88 -0.56
CA ARG A 55 1.99 2.36 -1.84
C ARG A 55 2.39 0.90 -1.74
N ARG A 56 3.04 0.51 -0.65
CA ARG A 56 3.41 -0.89 -0.42
C ARG A 56 2.19 -1.79 -0.24
N LEU A 57 1.16 -1.31 0.45
CA LEU A 57 -0.09 -2.05 0.58
C LEU A 57 -0.71 -2.33 -0.81
N PHE A 58 -0.78 -1.33 -1.66
CA PHE A 58 -1.34 -1.50 -3.01
C PHE A 58 -0.52 -2.44 -3.88
N ILE A 59 0.81 -2.39 -3.79
CA ILE A 59 1.67 -3.36 -4.49
C ILE A 59 1.37 -4.79 -4.02
N PHE A 60 1.22 -4.98 -2.71
CA PHE A 60 0.87 -6.28 -2.14
C PHE A 60 -0.50 -6.76 -2.62
N LEU A 61 -1.51 -5.88 -2.59
CA LEU A 61 -2.87 -6.21 -3.04
C LEU A 61 -2.90 -6.57 -4.52
N GLU A 62 -2.26 -5.75 -5.36
CA GLU A 62 -2.18 -6.00 -6.80
C GLU A 62 -1.54 -7.35 -7.11
N ARG A 63 -0.40 -7.63 -6.49
CA ARG A 63 0.32 -8.89 -6.72
C ARG A 63 -0.45 -10.09 -6.22
N SER A 64 -1.06 -10.00 -5.06
CA SER A 64 -1.81 -11.08 -4.46
C SER A 64 -3.07 -11.41 -5.27
N ILE A 65 -3.79 -10.40 -5.73
CA ILE A 65 -4.97 -10.57 -6.58
C ILE A 65 -4.56 -11.15 -7.93
N TYR A 66 -3.49 -10.65 -8.53
CA TYR A 66 -2.98 -11.16 -9.79
C TYR A 66 -2.65 -12.66 -9.70
N GLU A 67 -1.89 -13.06 -8.70
CA GLU A 67 -1.52 -14.46 -8.51
C GLU A 67 -2.72 -15.35 -8.14
N GLY A 68 -3.62 -14.83 -7.32
CA GLY A 68 -4.80 -15.56 -6.87
C GLY A 68 -5.89 -15.74 -7.93
N THR A 69 -5.79 -15.03 -9.05
CA THR A 69 -6.78 -15.10 -10.13
C THR A 69 -6.24 -15.72 -11.42
N GLN A 70 -5.05 -16.30 -11.43
CA GLN A 70 -4.46 -16.90 -12.62
C GLN A 70 -5.26 -18.09 -13.17
N TRP A 71 -6.00 -18.78 -12.33
CA TRP A 71 -6.87 -19.90 -12.73
C TRP A 71 -7.97 -19.47 -13.70
N VAL A 72 -8.30 -18.18 -13.79
CA VAL A 72 -9.34 -17.63 -14.65
C VAL A 72 -9.08 -17.92 -16.14
N VAL A 73 -7.81 -18.02 -16.53
CA VAL A 73 -7.40 -18.27 -17.92
C VAL A 73 -7.99 -19.57 -18.48
N PHE A 74 -8.25 -20.55 -17.62
CA PHE A 74 -8.75 -21.87 -18.00
C PHE A 74 -10.26 -22.00 -17.92
N GLU A 75 -10.98 -20.93 -17.60
CA GLU A 75 -12.42 -20.95 -17.37
C GLU A 75 -13.17 -20.19 -18.47
N PRO A 76 -14.41 -20.62 -18.82
CA PRO A 76 -15.25 -19.84 -19.73
C PRO A 76 -15.59 -18.47 -19.17
N ASN A 77 -15.63 -17.45 -20.00
CA ASN A 77 -15.98 -16.09 -19.60
C ASN A 77 -17.51 -15.94 -19.53
N ASP A 78 -18.08 -16.28 -18.39
CA ASP A 78 -19.52 -16.23 -18.12
C ASP A 78 -19.83 -15.66 -16.74
N GLU A 79 -21.11 -15.57 -16.40
CA GLU A 79 -21.56 -15.02 -15.11
C GLU A 79 -21.09 -15.85 -13.91
N ARG A 80 -20.96 -17.17 -14.06
CA ARG A 80 -20.43 -18.03 -13.00
C ARG A 80 -18.97 -17.69 -12.69
N LEU A 81 -18.17 -17.48 -13.73
CA LEU A 81 -16.79 -17.07 -13.57
C LEU A 81 -16.70 -15.73 -12.85
N TRP A 82 -17.50 -14.76 -13.24
CA TRP A 82 -17.49 -13.43 -12.64
C TRP A 82 -17.83 -13.47 -11.15
N GLU A 83 -18.82 -14.28 -10.76
CA GLU A 83 -19.16 -14.46 -9.34
C GLU A 83 -18.03 -15.13 -8.56
N ARG A 84 -17.40 -16.15 -9.13
CA ARG A 84 -16.25 -16.81 -8.49
C ARG A 84 -15.07 -15.87 -8.30
N VAL A 85 -14.79 -15.03 -9.29
CA VAL A 85 -13.74 -14.02 -9.21
C VAL A 85 -14.06 -13.02 -8.11
N LYS A 86 -15.27 -12.50 -8.07
CA LYS A 86 -15.71 -11.57 -7.01
C LYS A 86 -15.59 -12.19 -5.63
N ASP A 87 -16.02 -13.42 -5.44
CA ASP A 87 -15.97 -14.12 -4.16
C ASP A 87 -14.52 -14.33 -3.70
N THR A 88 -13.64 -14.75 -4.61
CA THR A 88 -12.21 -14.95 -4.32
C THR A 88 -11.56 -13.66 -3.85
N ILE A 89 -11.78 -12.57 -4.57
CA ILE A 89 -11.22 -11.27 -4.23
C ILE A 89 -11.84 -10.74 -2.95
N ARG A 90 -13.14 -10.90 -2.76
CA ARG A 90 -13.85 -10.47 -1.55
C ARG A 90 -13.30 -11.16 -0.30
N LEU A 91 -13.07 -12.46 -0.34
CA LEU A 91 -12.49 -13.18 0.79
C LEU A 91 -11.09 -12.67 1.12
N PHE A 92 -10.26 -12.43 0.12
CA PHE A 92 -8.93 -11.90 0.31
C PHE A 92 -8.97 -10.49 0.93
N LEU A 93 -9.76 -9.59 0.37
CA LEU A 93 -9.87 -8.22 0.86
C LEU A 93 -10.52 -8.16 2.25
N ARG A 94 -11.49 -9.02 2.52
CA ARG A 94 -12.09 -9.14 3.85
C ARG A 94 -11.05 -9.56 4.90
N THR A 95 -10.19 -10.50 4.55
CA THR A 95 -9.08 -10.90 5.44
C THR A 95 -8.15 -9.73 5.72
N GLN A 96 -7.80 -8.94 4.71
CA GLN A 96 -6.97 -7.75 4.87
C GLN A 96 -7.67 -6.68 5.71
N TRP A 97 -8.96 -6.48 5.50
CA TRP A 97 -9.76 -5.55 6.30
C TRP A 97 -9.82 -5.95 7.78
N ARG A 98 -10.08 -7.22 8.07
CA ARG A 98 -10.10 -7.74 9.44
C ARG A 98 -8.73 -7.66 10.12
N ALA A 99 -7.66 -7.76 9.36
CA ALA A 99 -6.31 -7.58 9.85
C ALA A 99 -5.93 -6.11 10.08
N GLY A 100 -6.80 -5.16 9.74
CA GLY A 100 -6.59 -3.73 9.94
C GLY A 100 -5.85 -3.03 8.80
N ALA A 101 -5.61 -3.69 7.67
CA ALA A 101 -4.91 -3.10 6.54
C ALA A 101 -5.77 -2.11 5.74
N LEU A 102 -7.10 -2.27 5.78
CA LEU A 102 -8.05 -1.42 5.10
C LEU A 102 -8.91 -0.68 6.11
N MET A 103 -9.24 0.58 5.81
CA MET A 103 -10.09 1.40 6.66
C MET A 103 -11.57 1.15 6.36
N GLY A 104 -12.42 1.47 7.31
CA GLY A 104 -13.88 1.37 7.18
C GLY A 104 -14.49 0.56 8.33
N VAL A 105 -15.67 0.98 8.79
CA VAL A 105 -16.39 0.29 9.86
C VAL A 105 -17.11 -0.94 9.32
N THR A 106 -17.58 -0.87 8.07
CA THR A 106 -18.25 -1.98 7.39
C THR A 106 -17.45 -2.41 6.17
N GLU A 107 -17.73 -3.61 5.67
CA GLU A 107 -17.06 -4.15 4.47
C GLU A 107 -17.28 -3.23 3.25
N GLU A 108 -18.50 -2.71 3.08
CA GLU A 108 -18.84 -1.83 1.96
C GLU A 108 -18.07 -0.50 2.01
N GLN A 109 -17.71 -0.03 3.19
CA GLN A 109 -16.89 1.17 3.35
C GLN A 109 -15.42 0.91 3.07
N ALA A 110 -14.95 -0.32 3.31
CA ALA A 110 -13.56 -0.69 3.15
C ALA A 110 -13.18 -0.90 1.68
N PHE A 111 -14.05 -1.55 0.91
CA PHE A 111 -13.80 -1.83 -0.50
C PHE A 111 -15.08 -2.18 -1.24
N THR A 112 -15.04 -2.06 -2.57
CA THR A 112 -16.09 -2.55 -3.48
C THR A 112 -15.47 -3.33 -4.62
N ILE A 113 -16.20 -4.33 -5.13
CA ILE A 113 -15.75 -5.18 -6.22
C ILE A 113 -16.81 -5.19 -7.31
N ALA A 114 -16.41 -4.91 -8.54
CA ALA A 114 -17.29 -5.00 -9.71
C ALA A 114 -16.67 -5.94 -10.74
N CYS A 115 -17.43 -6.96 -11.10
CA CYS A 115 -17.08 -7.88 -12.18
C CYS A 115 -18.40 -8.39 -12.76
N ASP A 116 -18.87 -7.72 -13.78
CA ASP A 116 -20.15 -7.99 -14.41
C ASP A 116 -20.11 -7.61 -15.89
N ARG A 117 -21.25 -7.69 -16.55
CA ARG A 117 -21.35 -7.37 -17.98
C ARG A 117 -20.95 -5.92 -18.28
N SER A 118 -21.19 -5.00 -17.35
CA SER A 118 -20.83 -3.57 -17.52
C SER A 118 -19.33 -3.31 -17.50
N THR A 119 -18.55 -4.20 -16.86
CA THR A 119 -17.08 -4.10 -16.78
C THR A 119 -16.38 -4.88 -17.89
N MET A 120 -17.10 -5.68 -18.66
CA MET A 120 -16.56 -6.45 -19.79
C MET A 120 -16.62 -5.65 -21.08
N THR A 121 -15.53 -5.64 -21.83
CA THR A 121 -15.39 -4.95 -23.12
C THR A 121 -15.37 -5.95 -24.29
#